data_09ca2061e78295622abe12ecb1a01c79
#
_entry.id   09ca2061e78295622abe12ecb1a01c79
#
_cell.length_a   1.000
_cell.length_b   1.000
_cell.length_c   1.000
_cell.angle_alpha   90.00
_cell.angle_beta   90.00
_cell.angle_gamma   90.00
#
_symmetry.space_group_name_H-M   'P 1'
#
loop_
_entity.id
_entity.type
_entity.pdbx_description
1 polymer ?
#
loop_
_entity_poly.entity_id
_entity_poly.type
_entity_poly.pdbx_seq_one_letter_code
_entity_poly.pdbx_strand_id
1 'polypeptide(L)'
;MSFVVAAPAVVVAAASDLAGIGSAIGAANAAAAVPTMGVLAAGADEVSAAVADLFGAHAQAYQALSAQAALFHEQFVHAMTAGAGAYAGAEAADAAALDVLNGPFQALFGRPLIGDGANGAPGQPGGPGGLLYGNGGNGGNGGIG
;
A
#
# COMPACT_ATOMS: atom_id res chain seq x y z
N MET A 1 -2.23 21.59 11.52
CA MET A 1 -1.21 20.53 11.36
C MET A 1 -1.74 19.27 12.02
N SER A 2 -1.78 18.16 11.31
CA SER A 2 -2.13 16.86 11.90
C SER A 2 -0.90 16.31 12.63
N PHE A 3 -1.07 15.77 13.84
CA PHE A 3 0.01 15.04 14.54
C PHE A 3 0.20 13.62 13.99
N VAL A 4 -0.61 13.22 13.01
CA VAL A 4 -0.55 11.93 12.34
C VAL A 4 -0.20 12.19 10.88
N VAL A 5 0.93 11.69 10.45
CA VAL A 5 1.36 11.70 9.05
C VAL A 5 1.08 10.32 8.48
N ALA A 6 0.27 10.25 7.42
CA ALA A 6 0.07 9.02 6.70
C ALA A 6 1.34 8.68 5.89
N ALA A 7 1.63 7.39 5.75
CA ALA A 7 2.69 6.90 4.88
C ALA A 7 2.10 6.17 3.64
N PRO A 8 1.57 6.91 2.64
CA PRO A 8 0.87 6.32 1.50
C PRO A 8 1.70 5.28 0.76
N ALA A 9 3.01 5.50 0.64
CA ALA A 9 3.92 4.57 -0.01
C ALA A 9 3.97 3.19 0.69
N VAL A 10 3.89 3.16 2.02
CA VAL A 10 3.84 1.90 2.80
C VAL A 10 2.53 1.16 2.54
N VAL A 11 1.41 1.88 2.45
CA VAL A 11 0.10 1.27 2.14
C VAL A 11 0.08 0.71 0.72
N VAL A 12 0.66 1.42 -0.25
CA VAL A 12 0.80 0.92 -1.64
C VAL A 12 1.68 -0.34 -1.69
N ALA A 13 2.79 -0.37 -0.96
CA ALA A 13 3.65 -1.55 -0.87
C ALA A 13 2.89 -2.74 -0.29
N ALA A 14 2.16 -2.54 0.81
CA ALA A 14 1.32 -3.58 1.42
C ALA A 14 0.22 -4.07 0.47
N ALA A 15 -0.41 -3.19 -0.31
CA ALA A 15 -1.38 -3.57 -1.33
C ALA A 15 -0.75 -4.42 -2.44
N SER A 16 0.48 -4.11 -2.85
CA SER A 16 1.24 -4.91 -3.81
C SER A 16 1.58 -6.31 -3.27
N ASP A 17 1.98 -6.41 -2.00
CA ASP A 17 2.25 -7.70 -1.35
C ASP A 17 0.98 -8.56 -1.28
N LEU A 18 -0.16 -7.95 -0.94
CA LEU A 18 -1.45 -8.64 -0.95
C LEU A 18 -1.84 -9.13 -2.35
N ALA A 19 -1.59 -8.34 -3.41
CA ALA A 19 -1.81 -8.79 -4.78
C ALA A 19 -0.94 -10.00 -5.14
N GLY A 20 0.31 -10.04 -4.67
CA GLY A 20 1.21 -11.19 -4.81
C GLY A 20 0.67 -12.44 -4.11
N ILE A 21 0.15 -12.29 -2.89
CA ILE A 21 -0.50 -13.38 -2.15
C ILE A 21 -1.72 -13.90 -2.91
N GLY A 22 -2.58 -13.02 -3.42
CA GLY A 22 -3.74 -13.40 -4.23
C GLY A 22 -3.35 -14.20 -5.47
N SER A 23 -2.31 -13.79 -6.17
CA SER A 23 -1.76 -14.50 -7.33
C SER A 23 -1.25 -15.90 -6.96
N ALA A 24 -0.55 -16.04 -5.84
CA ALA A 24 -0.04 -17.33 -5.36
C ALA A 24 -1.18 -18.29 -5.00
N ILE A 25 -2.22 -17.79 -4.32
CA ILE A 25 -3.43 -18.57 -3.99
C ILE A 25 -4.14 -19.01 -5.27
N GLY A 26 -4.31 -18.11 -6.25
CA GLY A 26 -4.92 -18.42 -7.53
C GLY A 26 -4.18 -19.53 -8.29
N ALA A 27 -2.84 -19.44 -8.34
CA ALA A 27 -1.99 -20.47 -8.95
C ALA A 27 -2.12 -21.83 -8.25
N ALA A 28 -2.14 -21.85 -6.92
CA ALA A 28 -2.34 -23.08 -6.14
C ALA A 28 -3.72 -23.70 -6.39
N ASN A 29 -4.78 -22.88 -6.41
CA ASN A 29 -6.15 -23.34 -6.70
C ASN A 29 -6.27 -23.90 -8.11
N ALA A 30 -5.65 -23.26 -9.11
CA ALA A 30 -5.62 -23.75 -10.48
C ALA A 30 -4.89 -25.11 -10.60
N ALA A 31 -3.76 -25.25 -9.92
CA ALA A 31 -3.00 -26.50 -9.90
C ALA A 31 -3.78 -27.65 -9.23
N ALA A 32 -4.57 -27.32 -8.19
CA ALA A 32 -5.38 -28.30 -7.48
C ALA A 32 -6.67 -28.72 -8.24
N ALA A 33 -7.14 -27.92 -9.21
CA ALA A 33 -8.43 -28.14 -9.85
C ALA A 33 -8.55 -29.52 -10.52
N VAL A 34 -7.63 -29.85 -11.43
CA VAL A 34 -7.68 -31.11 -12.20
C VAL A 34 -7.63 -32.33 -11.29
N PRO A 35 -6.65 -32.50 -10.37
CA PRO A 35 -6.56 -33.70 -9.56
C PRO A 35 -7.68 -33.87 -8.55
N THR A 36 -8.33 -32.76 -8.11
CA THR A 36 -9.42 -32.83 -7.12
C THR A 36 -10.80 -32.98 -7.74
N MET A 37 -11.04 -32.40 -8.94
CA MET A 37 -12.30 -32.57 -9.65
C MET A 37 -12.41 -33.92 -10.41
N GLY A 38 -11.28 -34.55 -10.71
CA GLY A 38 -11.22 -35.81 -11.45
C GLY A 38 -10.78 -37.00 -10.60
N VAL A 39 -11.21 -37.06 -9.34
CA VAL A 39 -10.86 -38.19 -8.45
C VAL A 39 -11.47 -39.49 -9.01
N LEU A 40 -10.62 -40.51 -9.18
CA LEU A 40 -11.08 -41.83 -9.61
C LEU A 40 -11.65 -42.61 -8.42
N ALA A 41 -12.69 -43.43 -8.68
CA ALA A 41 -13.21 -44.33 -7.67
C ALA A 41 -12.13 -45.30 -7.19
N ALA A 42 -12.06 -45.56 -5.89
CA ALA A 42 -11.07 -46.46 -5.28
C ALA A 42 -11.31 -47.94 -5.61
N GLY A 43 -12.55 -48.30 -6.03
CA GLY A 43 -12.95 -49.63 -6.45
C GLY A 43 -14.01 -49.57 -7.51
N ALA A 44 -14.37 -50.73 -8.07
CA ALA A 44 -15.40 -50.85 -9.13
C ALA A 44 -16.82 -51.03 -8.55
N ASP A 45 -17.04 -50.56 -7.33
CA ASP A 45 -18.32 -50.65 -6.63
C ASP A 45 -19.01 -49.27 -6.55
N GLU A 46 -20.33 -49.31 -6.36
CA GLU A 46 -21.16 -48.10 -6.32
C GLU A 46 -20.85 -47.14 -5.14
N VAL A 47 -20.33 -47.67 -4.05
CA VAL A 47 -19.95 -46.82 -2.89
C VAL A 47 -18.71 -46.05 -3.22
N SER A 48 -17.67 -46.70 -3.78
CA SER A 48 -16.45 -46.03 -4.22
C SER A 48 -16.74 -44.96 -5.30
N ALA A 49 -17.65 -45.24 -6.23
CA ALA A 49 -18.09 -44.29 -7.24
C ALA A 49 -18.79 -43.09 -6.61
N ALA A 50 -19.75 -43.32 -5.70
CA ALA A 50 -20.47 -42.24 -5.03
C ALA A 50 -19.55 -41.34 -4.17
N VAL A 51 -18.53 -41.92 -3.55
CA VAL A 51 -17.51 -41.14 -2.81
C VAL A 51 -16.66 -40.30 -3.74
N ALA A 52 -16.23 -40.81 -4.88
CA ALA A 52 -15.49 -40.06 -5.90
C ALA A 52 -16.33 -38.88 -6.45
N ASP A 53 -17.62 -39.12 -6.73
CA ASP A 53 -18.53 -38.06 -7.16
C ASP A 53 -18.72 -36.98 -6.10
N LEU A 54 -18.82 -37.34 -4.81
CA LEU A 54 -18.93 -36.41 -3.71
C LEU A 54 -17.67 -35.50 -3.63
N PHE A 55 -16.47 -36.06 -3.74
CA PHE A 55 -15.25 -35.29 -3.76
C PHE A 55 -15.15 -34.37 -4.98
N GLY A 56 -15.53 -34.85 -6.15
CA GLY A 56 -15.59 -34.06 -7.38
C GLY A 56 -16.54 -32.87 -7.26
N ALA A 57 -17.75 -33.12 -6.75
CA ALA A 57 -18.75 -32.07 -6.52
C ALA A 57 -18.24 -31.01 -5.48
N HIS A 58 -17.63 -31.47 -4.41
CA HIS A 58 -17.02 -30.57 -3.41
C HIS A 58 -15.91 -29.73 -4.01
N ALA A 59 -15.02 -30.32 -4.82
CA ALA A 59 -13.94 -29.60 -5.48
C ALA A 59 -14.48 -28.54 -6.47
N GLN A 60 -15.55 -28.86 -7.23
CA GLN A 60 -16.20 -27.88 -8.11
C GLN A 60 -16.79 -26.71 -7.32
N ALA A 61 -17.48 -26.97 -6.21
CA ALA A 61 -18.02 -25.94 -5.34
C ALA A 61 -16.90 -25.05 -4.74
N TYR A 62 -15.80 -25.67 -4.34
CA TYR A 62 -14.61 -24.94 -3.87
C TYR A 62 -14.03 -24.03 -4.95
N GLN A 63 -13.87 -24.50 -6.19
CA GLN A 63 -13.36 -23.68 -7.29
C GLN A 63 -14.28 -22.48 -7.58
N ALA A 64 -15.59 -22.65 -7.54
CA ALA A 64 -16.53 -21.55 -7.70
C ALA A 64 -16.40 -20.50 -6.57
N LEU A 65 -16.27 -20.97 -5.33
CA LEU A 65 -16.07 -20.08 -4.17
C LEU A 65 -14.72 -19.37 -4.23
N SER A 66 -13.66 -20.07 -4.62
CA SER A 66 -12.31 -19.49 -4.73
C SER A 66 -12.26 -18.38 -5.79
N ALA A 67 -12.99 -18.52 -6.90
CA ALA A 67 -13.12 -17.47 -7.91
C ALA A 67 -13.79 -16.19 -7.34
N GLN A 68 -14.84 -16.35 -6.53
CA GLN A 68 -15.49 -15.22 -5.87
C GLN A 68 -14.55 -14.55 -4.83
N ALA A 69 -13.81 -15.37 -4.06
CA ALA A 69 -12.83 -14.86 -3.11
C ALA A 69 -11.69 -14.09 -3.80
N ALA A 70 -11.24 -14.54 -4.97
CA ALA A 70 -10.24 -13.83 -5.77
C ALA A 70 -10.74 -12.44 -6.20
N LEU A 71 -11.97 -12.33 -6.71
CA LEU A 71 -12.57 -11.05 -7.07
C LEU A 71 -12.69 -10.09 -5.87
N PHE A 72 -13.11 -10.61 -4.72
CA PHE A 72 -13.17 -9.82 -3.49
C PHE A 72 -11.77 -9.32 -3.08
N HIS A 73 -10.77 -10.19 -3.17
CA HIS A 73 -9.38 -9.83 -2.85
C HIS A 73 -8.84 -8.74 -3.78
N GLU A 74 -9.09 -8.84 -5.08
CA GLU A 74 -8.72 -7.80 -6.05
C GLU A 74 -9.39 -6.46 -5.73
N GLN A 75 -10.70 -6.46 -5.43
CA GLN A 75 -11.42 -5.25 -5.02
C GLN A 75 -10.83 -4.63 -3.76
N PHE A 76 -10.44 -5.44 -2.79
CA PHE A 76 -9.79 -4.97 -1.57
C PHE A 76 -8.44 -4.33 -1.85
N VAL A 77 -7.59 -4.95 -2.69
CA VAL A 77 -6.30 -4.38 -3.11
C VAL A 77 -6.50 -3.03 -3.82
N HIS A 78 -7.48 -2.94 -4.71
CA HIS A 78 -7.83 -1.68 -5.37
C HIS A 78 -8.29 -0.60 -4.38
N ALA A 79 -9.14 -0.97 -3.42
CA ALA A 79 -9.61 -0.04 -2.39
C ALA A 79 -8.46 0.48 -1.51
N MET A 80 -7.51 -0.38 -1.13
CA MET A 80 -6.30 0.03 -0.40
C MET A 80 -5.46 1.01 -1.19
N THR A 81 -5.23 0.74 -2.47
CA THR A 81 -4.45 1.62 -3.36
C THR A 81 -5.14 2.98 -3.53
N ALA A 82 -6.45 2.99 -3.74
CA ALA A 82 -7.23 4.22 -3.83
C ALA A 82 -7.19 5.02 -2.52
N GLY A 83 -7.31 4.34 -1.38
CA GLY A 83 -7.17 4.96 -0.06
C GLY A 83 -5.80 5.61 0.14
N ALA A 84 -4.72 4.92 -0.24
CA ALA A 84 -3.38 5.49 -0.19
C ALA A 84 -3.25 6.74 -1.06
N GLY A 85 -3.85 6.74 -2.27
CA GLY A 85 -3.90 7.90 -3.15
C GLY A 85 -4.66 9.08 -2.53
N ALA A 86 -5.76 8.83 -1.81
CA ALA A 86 -6.51 9.86 -1.11
C ALA A 86 -5.68 10.51 0.00
N TYR A 87 -4.93 9.74 0.77
CA TYR A 87 -4.00 10.28 1.77
C TYR A 87 -2.88 11.09 1.11
N ALA A 88 -2.29 10.60 0.02
CA ALA A 88 -1.25 11.34 -0.71
C ALA A 88 -1.78 12.69 -1.24
N GLY A 89 -3.02 12.71 -1.74
CA GLY A 89 -3.68 13.93 -2.18
C GLY A 89 -3.92 14.93 -1.06
N ALA A 90 -4.34 14.46 0.11
CA ALA A 90 -4.54 15.31 1.29
C ALA A 90 -3.21 15.90 1.78
N GLU A 91 -2.15 15.11 1.89
CA GLU A 91 -0.81 15.59 2.29
C GLU A 91 -0.27 16.65 1.27
N ALA A 92 -0.49 16.42 -0.03
CA ALA A 92 -0.09 17.37 -1.06
C ALA A 92 -0.90 18.70 -0.98
N ALA A 93 -2.19 18.63 -0.67
CA ALA A 93 -3.02 19.81 -0.50
C ALA A 93 -2.60 20.64 0.73
N ASP A 94 -2.28 19.98 1.84
CA ASP A 94 -1.78 20.63 3.06
C ASP A 94 -0.42 21.31 2.80
N ALA A 95 0.50 20.65 2.08
CA ALA A 95 1.76 21.23 1.69
C ALA A 95 1.57 22.48 0.79
N ALA A 96 0.70 22.39 -0.22
CA ALA A 96 0.41 23.53 -1.10
C ALA A 96 -0.21 24.72 -0.35
N ALA A 97 -1.09 24.46 0.61
CA ALA A 97 -1.67 25.51 1.46
C ALA A 97 -0.61 26.22 2.31
N LEU A 98 0.34 25.47 2.86
CA LEU A 98 1.47 26.02 3.60
C LEU A 98 2.40 26.84 2.71
N ASP A 99 2.66 26.42 1.47
CA ASP A 99 3.48 27.15 0.51
C ASP A 99 2.85 28.49 0.14
N VAL A 100 1.54 28.53 -0.08
CA VAL A 100 0.82 29.80 -0.33
C VAL A 100 0.92 30.74 0.86
N LEU A 101 0.77 30.22 2.08
CA LEU A 101 0.90 31.01 3.30
C LEU A 101 2.32 31.52 3.52
N ASN A 102 3.32 30.69 3.26
CA ASN A 102 4.71 30.98 3.52
C ASN A 102 5.38 31.85 2.43
N GLY A 103 4.88 31.81 1.20
CA GLY A 103 5.49 32.49 0.04
C GLY A 103 5.83 33.96 0.28
N PRO A 104 4.89 34.82 0.73
CA PRO A 104 5.18 36.23 1.01
C PRO A 104 6.24 36.44 2.09
N PHE A 105 6.22 35.61 3.13
CA PHE A 105 7.19 35.71 4.24
C PHE A 105 8.56 35.23 3.82
N GLN A 106 8.63 34.19 3.01
CA GLN A 106 9.89 33.72 2.44
C GLN A 106 10.51 34.78 1.52
N ALA A 107 9.70 35.48 0.72
CA ALA A 107 10.18 36.53 -0.16
C ALA A 107 10.66 37.76 0.59
N LEU A 108 10.00 38.17 1.68
CA LEU A 108 10.30 39.38 2.43
C LEU A 108 11.40 39.19 3.51
N PHE A 109 11.39 38.02 4.16
CA PHE A 109 12.21 37.76 5.33
C PHE A 109 13.22 36.63 5.17
N GLY A 110 13.19 35.90 4.01
CA GLY A 110 14.07 34.75 3.76
C GLY A 110 13.76 33.52 4.63
N ARG A 111 12.59 33.49 5.27
CA ARG A 111 12.17 32.40 6.17
C ARG A 111 10.66 32.22 6.15
N PRO A 112 10.13 30.99 6.36
CA PRO A 112 8.71 30.76 6.38
C PRO A 112 8.01 31.41 7.57
N LEU A 113 6.71 31.61 7.49
CA LEU A 113 5.88 31.99 8.64
C LEU A 113 5.71 30.82 9.61
N ILE A 114 5.37 29.67 9.06
CA ILE A 114 5.15 28.40 9.77
C ILE A 114 5.88 27.30 9.00
N GLY A 115 6.71 26.54 9.70
CA GLY A 115 7.44 25.40 9.14
C GLY A 115 8.90 25.38 9.56
N ASP A 116 9.54 24.24 9.36
CA ASP A 116 10.94 24.06 9.70
C ASP A 116 11.84 24.68 8.61
N GLY A 117 13.01 25.11 9.02
CA GLY A 117 14.05 25.57 8.10
C GLY A 117 14.58 24.44 7.23
N ALA A 118 15.00 24.77 6.01
CA ALA A 118 15.63 23.80 5.12
C ALA A 118 16.97 23.31 5.70
N ASN A 119 17.27 22.02 5.50
CA ASN A 119 18.56 21.47 5.88
C ASN A 119 19.68 22.09 5.01
N GLY A 120 20.83 22.37 5.61
CA GLY A 120 21.99 22.89 4.91
C GLY A 120 22.55 21.87 3.90
N ALA A 121 23.04 22.37 2.77
CA ALA A 121 23.86 21.58 1.86
C ALA A 121 25.19 21.19 2.56
N PRO A 122 25.98 20.23 2.05
CA PRO A 122 27.27 19.87 2.64
C PRO A 122 28.15 21.10 2.90
N GLY A 123 28.57 21.29 4.15
CA GLY A 123 29.36 22.43 4.59
C GLY A 123 28.58 23.73 4.79
N GLN A 124 27.27 23.73 4.63
CA GLN A 124 26.42 24.92 4.84
C GLN A 124 25.60 24.82 6.13
N PRO A 125 25.28 25.94 6.80
CA PRO A 125 24.37 25.93 7.93
C PRO A 125 22.95 25.61 7.46
N GLY A 126 22.12 25.04 8.35
CA GLY A 126 20.70 24.90 8.12
C GLY A 126 19.99 26.26 8.08
N GLY A 127 18.86 26.31 7.37
CA GLY A 127 18.02 27.50 7.29
C GLY A 127 17.30 27.81 8.60
N PRO A 128 16.86 29.05 8.83
CA PRO A 128 16.09 29.43 10.01
C PRO A 128 14.68 28.80 9.97
N GLY A 129 14.17 28.41 11.13
CA GLY A 129 12.78 27.99 11.28
C GLY A 129 11.79 29.12 11.10
N GLY A 130 10.49 28.79 11.06
CA GLY A 130 9.40 29.74 10.86
C GLY A 130 9.35 30.86 11.88
N LEU A 131 8.74 31.98 11.46
CA LEU A 131 8.60 33.17 12.33
C LEU A 131 7.68 32.89 13.53
N LEU A 132 6.62 32.14 13.36
CA LEU A 132 5.65 31.81 14.40
C LEU A 132 5.90 30.43 14.98
N TYR A 133 6.25 29.44 14.14
CA TYR A 133 6.41 28.04 14.54
C TYR A 133 7.30 27.31 13.56
N GLY A 134 8.19 26.46 14.09
CA GLY A 134 9.09 25.59 13.32
C GLY A 134 10.52 25.60 13.87
N ASN A 135 11.22 24.51 13.61
CA ASN A 135 12.62 24.34 14.01
C ASN A 135 13.57 24.87 12.93
N GLY A 136 14.78 25.24 13.31
CA GLY A 136 15.83 25.45 12.31
C GLY A 136 16.20 24.15 11.60
N GLY A 137 16.64 24.25 10.35
CA GLY A 137 17.15 23.11 9.59
C GLY A 137 18.47 22.60 10.17
N ASN A 138 18.75 21.32 9.94
CA ASN A 138 20.05 20.74 10.33
C ASN A 138 21.17 21.31 9.46
N GLY A 139 22.36 21.52 10.04
CA GLY A 139 23.56 21.84 9.26
C GLY A 139 23.91 20.65 8.33
N GLY A 140 24.44 20.95 7.15
CA GLY A 140 24.97 19.95 6.25
C GLY A 140 26.18 19.21 6.83
N ASN A 141 26.45 18.00 6.37
CA ASN A 141 27.64 17.25 6.75
C ASN A 141 28.90 18.07 6.38
N GLY A 142 29.91 18.01 7.23
CA GLY A 142 31.19 18.65 6.93
C GLY A 142 31.73 18.17 5.57
N GLY A 143 32.21 19.12 4.76
CA GLY A 143 32.88 18.75 3.50
C GLY A 143 34.13 17.93 3.80
N ILE A 144 34.47 17.01 2.90
CA ILE A 144 35.74 16.29 2.96
C ILE A 144 36.84 17.34 2.70
N GLY A 145 37.70 17.58 3.71
CA GLY A 145 38.89 18.41 3.57
C GLY A 145 39.95 17.73 2.72
#